data_9db24db120e1b1955aa1b4ccf2be593f
#
_entry.id   9db24db120e1b1955aa1b4ccf2be593f
#
_cell.length_a   1.000
_cell.length_b   1.000
_cell.length_c   1.000
_cell.angle_alpha   90.00
_cell.angle_beta   90.00
_cell.angle_gamma   90.00
#
_symmetry.space_group_name_H-M   'P 1'
#
loop_
_entity.id
_entity.type
_entity.pdbx_description
1 polymer ?
#
loop_
_entity_poly.entity_id
_entity_poly.type
_entity_poly.pdbx_seq_one_letter_code
_entity_poly.pdbx_strand_id
1 'polypeptide(L)'
;MPVKNIVIFFLIGVIIILGSVLVFSNIQNNPSNAIQNKPSSTTQNNSGPQPGILVSEEEWDFGKVAQGEKPTHIFIVKNEGEGDLIIESLKESCACIEVSISATRIKQGESAELKVTYDTTDYVGKDEKHVHIYSNDPQEPDKRINLYVDIEVFQIPDLIPDLQD
;
A
#
# COMPACT_ATOMS: atom_id res chain seq x y z
N MET A 1 11.59 59.19 -19.65
CA MET A 1 12.15 57.84 -19.86
C MET A 1 13.07 57.89 -21.07
N PRO A 2 14.31 57.40 -21.01
CA PRO A 2 15.23 57.52 -22.14
C PRO A 2 14.78 56.63 -23.29
N VAL A 3 14.81 57.18 -24.49
CA VAL A 3 14.35 56.60 -25.76
C VAL A 3 14.96 55.21 -26.03
N LYS A 4 16.13 54.92 -25.45
CA LYS A 4 16.82 53.63 -25.53
C LYS A 4 16.00 52.45 -24.99
N ASN A 5 15.22 52.65 -23.92
CA ASN A 5 14.44 51.55 -23.32
C ASN A 5 13.20 51.22 -24.19
N ILE A 6 12.64 52.17 -24.89
CA ILE A 6 11.48 51.97 -25.78
C ILE A 6 11.88 51.12 -26.98
N VAL A 7 13.06 51.36 -27.57
CA VAL A 7 13.58 50.60 -28.70
C VAL A 7 13.85 49.11 -28.33
N ILE A 8 14.35 48.88 -27.10
CA ILE A 8 14.63 47.54 -26.62
C ILE A 8 13.35 46.72 -26.45
N PHE A 9 12.26 47.34 -25.90
CA PHE A 9 10.97 46.65 -25.76
C PHE A 9 10.32 46.36 -27.13
N PHE A 10 10.49 47.20 -28.13
CA PHE A 10 10.01 46.93 -29.47
C PHE A 10 10.78 45.78 -30.16
N LEU A 11 12.09 45.72 -30.00
CA LEU A 11 12.91 44.63 -30.56
C LEU A 11 12.60 43.31 -29.92
N ILE A 12 12.38 43.24 -28.60
CA ILE A 12 11.97 42.02 -27.90
C ILE A 12 10.57 41.55 -28.33
N GLY A 13 9.62 42.46 -28.50
CA GLY A 13 8.29 42.15 -28.99
C GLY A 13 8.27 41.56 -30.40
N VAL A 14 9.10 42.06 -31.30
CA VAL A 14 9.22 41.55 -32.69
C VAL A 14 9.85 40.15 -32.72
N ILE A 15 10.84 39.88 -31.83
CA ILE A 15 11.48 38.56 -31.75
C ILE A 15 10.47 37.49 -31.23
N ILE A 16 9.61 37.85 -30.30
CA ILE A 16 8.58 36.92 -29.73
C ILE A 16 7.54 36.60 -30.81
N ILE A 17 7.12 37.59 -31.61
CA ILE A 17 6.12 37.41 -32.70
C ILE A 17 6.71 36.58 -33.84
N LEU A 18 7.97 36.80 -34.23
CA LEU A 18 8.63 36.01 -35.29
C LEU A 18 8.95 34.58 -34.83
N GLY A 19 9.26 34.38 -33.53
CA GLY A 19 9.48 33.05 -32.97
C GLY A 19 8.22 32.18 -32.94
N SER A 20 7.04 32.76 -32.67
CA SER A 20 5.77 32.03 -32.65
C SER A 20 5.27 31.62 -34.05
N VAL A 21 5.62 32.34 -35.10
CA VAL A 21 5.24 31.99 -36.48
C VAL A 21 6.09 30.82 -37.02
N LEU A 22 7.35 30.67 -36.60
CA LEU A 22 8.21 29.58 -37.04
C LEU A 22 7.89 28.22 -36.37
N VAL A 23 7.23 28.21 -35.24
CA VAL A 23 6.81 26.96 -34.56
C VAL A 23 5.51 26.42 -35.18
N PHE A 24 4.67 27.25 -35.82
CA PHE A 24 3.38 26.82 -36.37
C PHE A 24 3.43 26.22 -37.77
N SER A 25 4.57 26.32 -38.49
CA SER A 25 4.66 25.88 -39.89
C SER A 25 5.28 24.47 -40.11
N ASN A 26 5.50 23.70 -39.02
CA ASN A 26 6.12 22.38 -39.14
C ASN A 26 5.21 21.19 -38.76
N ILE A 27 3.88 21.41 -38.76
CA ILE A 27 2.90 20.32 -38.51
C ILE A 27 2.03 20.20 -39.80
N GLN A 28 2.62 19.77 -40.89
CA GLN A 28 1.86 19.11 -41.98
C GLN A 28 2.83 18.38 -42.93
N ASN A 29 2.49 17.13 -43.17
CA ASN A 29 2.98 16.20 -44.17
C ASN A 29 4.02 15.17 -43.71
N ASN A 30 3.51 14.02 -43.25
CA ASN A 30 4.05 12.76 -43.76
C ASN A 30 2.96 11.66 -43.77
N PRO A 31 2.47 11.22 -44.91
CA PRO A 31 1.76 9.97 -45.04
C PRO A 31 2.75 8.91 -45.58
N SER A 32 3.08 7.88 -44.83
CA SER A 32 3.38 6.55 -45.37
C SER A 32 3.73 5.54 -44.29
N ASN A 33 2.84 4.60 -44.13
CA ASN A 33 3.02 3.18 -43.84
C ASN A 33 4.42 2.69 -43.41
N ALA A 34 4.52 2.26 -42.15
CA ALA A 34 5.28 1.07 -41.83
C ALA A 34 4.63 0.41 -40.58
N ILE A 35 4.04 -0.74 -40.80
CA ILE A 35 3.59 -1.68 -39.77
C ILE A 35 4.87 -2.15 -39.05
N GLN A 36 5.07 -1.67 -37.81
CA GLN A 36 5.99 -2.30 -36.89
C GLN A 36 5.20 -2.62 -35.63
N ASN A 37 4.87 -3.90 -35.48
CA ASN A 37 4.38 -4.52 -34.26
C ASN A 37 5.48 -4.40 -33.18
N LYS A 38 5.43 -3.31 -32.39
CA LYS A 38 6.08 -3.22 -31.10
C LYS A 38 4.97 -3.47 -30.08
N PRO A 39 5.12 -4.39 -29.12
CA PRO A 39 4.14 -4.51 -28.06
C PRO A 39 4.15 -3.19 -27.29
N SER A 40 3.14 -2.38 -27.57
CA SER A 40 2.84 -1.18 -26.82
C SER A 40 2.43 -1.66 -25.41
N SER A 41 3.27 -1.39 -24.42
CA SER A 41 2.83 -1.42 -23.04
C SER A 41 1.70 -0.39 -22.95
N THR A 42 0.48 -0.87 -23.09
CA THR A 42 -0.73 -0.10 -22.85
C THR A 42 -0.72 0.24 -21.36
N THR A 43 -0.26 1.44 -21.02
CA THR A 43 -0.64 2.07 -19.77
C THR A 43 -2.15 2.22 -19.88
N GLN A 44 -2.88 1.29 -19.28
CA GLN A 44 -4.32 1.40 -19.12
C GLN A 44 -4.52 2.56 -18.14
N ASN A 45 -4.75 3.76 -18.69
CA ASN A 45 -5.42 4.81 -17.95
C ASN A 45 -6.82 4.28 -17.64
N ASN A 46 -6.95 3.60 -16.52
CA ASN A 46 -8.21 3.14 -15.98
C ASN A 46 -8.92 4.39 -15.45
N SER A 47 -9.64 5.08 -16.33
CA SER A 47 -10.36 6.33 -16.03
C SER A 47 -11.67 6.09 -15.26
N GLY A 48 -11.84 4.91 -14.65
CA GLY A 48 -12.97 4.57 -13.79
C GLY A 48 -12.67 4.89 -12.30
N PRO A 49 -13.71 4.85 -11.44
CA PRO A 49 -13.53 4.99 -10.01
C PRO A 49 -12.55 3.93 -9.48
N GLN A 50 -11.46 4.37 -8.86
CA GLN A 50 -10.42 3.49 -8.34
C GLN A 50 -10.67 3.17 -6.87
N PRO A 51 -10.45 1.93 -6.41
CA PRO A 51 -10.43 1.60 -4.99
C PRO A 51 -9.19 2.17 -4.31
N GLY A 52 -9.22 2.30 -2.98
CA GLY A 52 -8.10 2.74 -2.17
C GLY A 52 -8.12 2.04 -0.81
N ILE A 53 -7.10 1.21 -0.53
CA ILE A 53 -6.99 0.50 0.74
C ILE A 53 -6.36 1.39 1.81
N LEU A 54 -7.03 1.51 2.96
CA LEU A 54 -6.46 2.06 4.19
C LEU A 54 -6.61 1.03 5.30
N VAL A 55 -5.55 0.79 6.06
CA VAL A 55 -5.60 -0.01 7.28
C VAL A 55 -5.43 0.92 8.48
N SER A 56 -6.19 0.69 9.56
CA SER A 56 -6.15 1.54 10.77
C SER A 56 -4.74 1.67 11.35
N GLU A 57 -3.95 0.61 11.26
CA GLU A 57 -2.59 0.50 11.77
C GLU A 57 -1.77 -0.43 10.88
N GLU A 58 -0.55 -0.03 10.53
CA GLU A 58 0.35 -0.86 9.70
C GLU A 58 1.24 -1.78 10.54
N GLU A 59 1.21 -1.60 11.88
CA GLU A 59 1.95 -2.41 12.83
C GLU A 59 1.19 -2.52 14.14
N TRP A 60 1.35 -3.64 14.83
CA TRP A 60 0.76 -3.90 16.13
C TRP A 60 1.74 -4.66 17.03
N ASP A 61 1.89 -4.20 18.27
CA ASP A 61 2.66 -4.88 19.30
C ASP A 61 1.70 -5.50 20.35
N PHE A 62 1.69 -6.82 20.41
CA PHE A 62 0.94 -7.58 21.42
C PHE A 62 1.52 -7.41 22.83
N GLY A 63 2.73 -6.85 22.95
CA GLY A 63 3.43 -6.71 24.20
C GLY A 63 3.94 -8.04 24.74
N LYS A 64 3.93 -8.18 26.06
CA LYS A 64 4.34 -9.41 26.76
C LYS A 64 3.19 -10.40 26.82
N VAL A 65 3.42 -11.59 26.32
CA VAL A 65 2.42 -12.67 26.20
C VAL A 65 3.01 -13.95 26.78
N ALA A 66 2.22 -14.73 27.53
CA ALA A 66 2.66 -16.04 27.99
C ALA A 66 2.78 -17.03 26.82
N GLN A 67 3.81 -17.88 26.86
CA GLN A 67 3.93 -18.97 25.89
C GLN A 67 2.67 -19.86 25.93
N GLY A 68 2.11 -20.18 24.76
CA GLY A 68 0.87 -20.95 24.60
C GLY A 68 -0.40 -20.11 24.57
N GLU A 69 -0.35 -18.82 24.87
CA GLU A 69 -1.48 -17.92 24.66
C GLU A 69 -1.66 -17.60 23.17
N LYS A 70 -2.88 -17.17 22.83
CA LYS A 70 -3.28 -16.80 21.46
C LYS A 70 -3.83 -15.37 21.44
N PRO A 71 -2.95 -14.36 21.56
CA PRO A 71 -3.39 -12.97 21.50
C PRO A 71 -4.01 -12.68 20.13
N THR A 72 -5.03 -11.83 20.18
CA THR A 72 -5.82 -11.46 18.99
C THR A 72 -5.92 -9.94 18.89
N HIS A 73 -5.80 -9.41 17.68
CA HIS A 73 -6.07 -8.00 17.37
C HIS A 73 -6.99 -7.89 16.15
N ILE A 74 -7.77 -6.81 16.10
CA ILE A 74 -8.69 -6.51 14.99
C ILE A 74 -8.24 -5.19 14.36
N PHE A 75 -7.77 -5.29 13.13
CA PHE A 75 -7.49 -4.14 12.26
C PHE A 75 -8.73 -3.76 11.49
N ILE A 76 -8.90 -2.47 11.23
CA ILE A 76 -9.96 -1.98 10.35
C ILE A 76 -9.37 -1.72 8.96
N VAL A 77 -9.88 -2.42 7.96
CA VAL A 77 -9.58 -2.23 6.55
C VAL A 77 -10.70 -1.39 5.95
N LYS A 78 -10.39 -0.18 5.50
CA LYS A 78 -11.34 0.78 4.94
C LYS A 78 -11.07 1.01 3.45
N ASN A 79 -12.11 1.20 2.68
CA ASN A 79 -12.02 1.67 1.31
C ASN A 79 -12.17 3.20 1.26
N GLU A 80 -11.08 3.92 1.01
CA GLU A 80 -11.07 5.38 0.85
C GLU A 80 -11.16 5.81 -0.63
N GLY A 81 -11.13 4.85 -1.55
CA GLY A 81 -11.30 5.10 -2.98
C GLY A 81 -12.75 5.26 -3.39
N GLU A 82 -12.96 5.49 -4.68
CA GLU A 82 -14.29 5.68 -5.28
C GLU A 82 -14.85 4.39 -5.88
N GLY A 83 -13.98 3.40 -6.20
CA GLY A 83 -14.35 2.08 -6.71
C GLY A 83 -14.48 1.05 -5.58
N ASP A 84 -15.08 -0.12 -5.87
CA ASP A 84 -15.15 -1.23 -4.93
C ASP A 84 -13.74 -1.80 -4.66
N LEU A 85 -13.34 -1.86 -3.40
CA LEU A 85 -12.11 -2.53 -2.97
C LEU A 85 -12.39 -4.03 -2.82
N ILE A 86 -11.62 -4.84 -3.53
CA ILE A 86 -11.69 -6.31 -3.48
C ILE A 86 -10.45 -6.84 -2.79
N ILE A 87 -10.61 -7.53 -1.69
CA ILE A 87 -9.54 -8.28 -1.04
C ILE A 87 -9.44 -9.63 -1.75
N GLU A 88 -8.35 -9.83 -2.47
CA GLU A 88 -8.12 -11.00 -3.32
C GLU A 88 -7.59 -12.19 -2.51
N SER A 89 -6.66 -11.90 -1.58
CA SER A 89 -6.11 -12.90 -0.66
C SER A 89 -5.46 -12.27 0.56
N LEU A 90 -5.34 -13.08 1.62
CA LEU A 90 -4.56 -12.79 2.81
C LEU A 90 -3.42 -13.81 2.86
N LYS A 91 -2.22 -13.38 3.24
CA LYS A 91 -1.06 -14.27 3.33
C LYS A 91 -0.29 -14.00 4.62
N GLU A 92 -0.18 -14.99 5.43
CA GLU A 92 0.54 -14.98 6.70
C GLU A 92 2.02 -15.35 6.48
N SER A 93 2.92 -14.80 7.29
CA SER A 93 4.35 -15.13 7.28
C SER A 93 4.67 -16.51 7.85
N CYS A 94 3.76 -17.10 8.64
CA CYS A 94 3.90 -18.45 9.22
C CYS A 94 2.52 -19.07 9.50
N ALA A 95 2.47 -20.37 9.67
CA ALA A 95 1.27 -21.10 10.13
C ALA A 95 0.87 -20.77 11.57
N CYS A 96 1.70 -20.02 12.31
CA CYS A 96 1.43 -19.54 13.65
C CYS A 96 0.48 -18.32 13.68
N ILE A 97 0.20 -17.71 12.54
CA ILE A 97 -0.74 -16.61 12.39
C ILE A 97 -2.01 -17.11 11.71
N GLU A 98 -3.14 -16.86 12.34
CA GLU A 98 -4.46 -17.08 11.74
C GLU A 98 -5.07 -15.73 11.40
N VAL A 99 -5.52 -15.55 10.15
CA VAL A 99 -6.19 -14.32 9.72
C VAL A 99 -7.57 -14.62 9.14
N SER A 100 -8.49 -13.69 9.36
CA SER A 100 -9.82 -13.70 8.74
C SER A 100 -10.32 -12.29 8.54
N ILE A 101 -11.08 -12.05 7.46
CA ILE A 101 -11.70 -10.76 7.18
C ILE A 101 -13.22 -10.89 7.10
N SER A 102 -13.94 -9.91 7.64
CA SER A 102 -15.41 -9.92 7.71
C SER A 102 -16.08 -9.73 6.35
N ALA A 103 -15.42 -9.08 5.38
CA ALA A 103 -15.90 -8.90 4.02
C ALA A 103 -14.73 -8.78 3.04
N THR A 104 -14.80 -9.48 1.91
CA THR A 104 -13.79 -9.41 0.84
C THR A 104 -14.10 -8.34 -0.22
N ARG A 105 -15.32 -7.79 -0.22
CA ARG A 105 -15.73 -6.65 -1.04
C ARG A 105 -16.16 -5.51 -0.12
N ILE A 106 -15.45 -4.39 -0.21
CA ILE A 106 -15.65 -3.20 0.62
C ILE A 106 -16.00 -2.05 -0.31
N LYS A 107 -17.23 -1.54 -0.23
CA LYS A 107 -17.67 -0.42 -1.06
C LYS A 107 -17.02 0.89 -0.61
N GLN A 108 -17.11 1.91 -1.47
CA GLN A 108 -16.64 3.25 -1.14
C GLN A 108 -17.10 3.71 0.26
N GLY A 109 -16.15 4.08 1.11
CA GLY A 109 -16.38 4.57 2.46
C GLY A 109 -16.72 3.51 3.51
N GLU A 110 -16.97 2.24 3.10
CA GLU A 110 -17.21 1.13 4.01
C GLU A 110 -15.89 0.56 4.56
N SER A 111 -16.00 -0.26 5.60
CA SER A 111 -14.88 -0.93 6.25
C SER A 111 -15.18 -2.40 6.52
N ALA A 112 -14.13 -3.21 6.64
CA ALA A 112 -14.17 -4.59 7.08
C ALA A 112 -13.20 -4.80 8.25
N GLU A 113 -13.53 -5.75 9.14
CA GLU A 113 -12.67 -6.16 10.25
C GLU A 113 -11.73 -7.27 9.80
N LEU A 114 -10.42 -7.05 9.92
CA LEU A 114 -9.39 -8.05 9.75
C LEU A 114 -8.94 -8.52 11.12
N LYS A 115 -9.33 -9.74 11.49
CA LYS A 115 -8.95 -10.38 12.73
C LYS A 115 -7.65 -11.15 12.54
N VAL A 116 -6.65 -10.88 13.38
CA VAL A 116 -5.36 -11.57 13.40
C VAL A 116 -5.17 -12.20 14.77
N THR A 117 -4.87 -13.50 14.79
CA THR A 117 -4.55 -14.27 15.99
C THR A 117 -3.16 -14.86 15.87
N TYR A 118 -2.33 -14.73 16.92
CA TYR A 118 -1.00 -15.29 16.96
C TYR A 118 -0.92 -16.44 17.95
N ASP A 119 -0.58 -17.65 17.47
CA ASP A 119 -0.33 -18.83 18.31
C ASP A 119 1.13 -18.82 18.79
N THR A 120 1.33 -18.58 20.09
CA THR A 120 2.67 -18.47 20.68
C THR A 120 3.22 -19.79 21.22
N THR A 121 2.55 -20.94 20.97
CA THR A 121 2.86 -22.24 21.58
C THR A 121 4.33 -22.68 21.37
N ASP A 122 4.86 -22.48 20.17
CA ASP A 122 6.19 -22.96 19.80
C ASP A 122 7.26 -21.86 19.78
N TYR A 123 6.97 -20.67 20.36
CA TYR A 123 7.84 -19.50 20.30
C TYR A 123 8.17 -18.98 21.70
N VAL A 124 9.35 -18.35 21.83
CA VAL A 124 9.81 -17.68 23.05
C VAL A 124 10.63 -16.44 22.70
N GLY A 125 10.59 -15.45 23.58
CA GLY A 125 11.30 -14.17 23.43
C GLY A 125 10.64 -13.24 22.43
N LYS A 126 11.39 -12.26 21.94
CA LYS A 126 10.89 -11.27 20.98
C LYS A 126 10.79 -11.88 19.60
N ASP A 127 9.63 -11.70 18.98
CA ASP A 127 9.35 -12.22 17.65
C ASP A 127 8.60 -11.18 16.81
N GLU A 128 8.84 -11.23 15.48
CA GLU A 128 8.21 -10.39 14.48
C GLU A 128 7.58 -11.27 13.40
N LYS A 129 6.33 -10.99 13.09
CA LYS A 129 5.57 -11.63 12.01
C LYS A 129 4.91 -10.56 11.15
N HIS A 130 4.35 -10.98 10.01
CA HIS A 130 3.60 -10.07 9.15
C HIS A 130 2.47 -10.78 8.42
N VAL A 131 1.51 -9.97 7.99
CA VAL A 131 0.39 -10.35 7.14
C VAL A 131 0.40 -9.45 5.92
N HIS A 132 0.21 -10.05 4.75
CA HIS A 132 -0.04 -9.34 3.49
C HIS A 132 -1.51 -9.39 3.13
N ILE A 133 -2.05 -8.26 2.73
CA ILE A 133 -3.40 -8.10 2.18
C ILE A 133 -3.25 -7.77 0.70
N TYR A 134 -3.58 -8.72 -0.16
CA TYR A 134 -3.60 -8.49 -1.62
C TYR A 134 -4.96 -7.99 -2.04
N SER A 135 -4.98 -6.92 -2.83
CA SER A 135 -6.22 -6.26 -3.27
C SER A 135 -6.12 -5.71 -4.70
N ASN A 136 -7.24 -5.24 -5.22
CA ASN A 136 -7.32 -4.57 -6.52
C ASN A 136 -6.99 -3.06 -6.45
N ASP A 137 -6.41 -2.56 -5.34
CA ASP A 137 -5.91 -1.20 -5.27
C ASP A 137 -4.73 -1.03 -6.24
N PRO A 138 -4.80 -0.15 -7.26
CA PRO A 138 -3.73 0.01 -8.23
C PRO A 138 -2.50 0.73 -7.66
N GLN A 139 -2.62 1.41 -6.53
CA GLN A 139 -1.53 2.14 -5.88
C GLN A 139 -0.82 1.29 -4.83
N GLU A 140 -1.58 0.46 -4.11
CA GLU A 140 -1.09 -0.40 -3.05
C GLU A 140 -1.71 -1.81 -3.14
N PRO A 141 -1.37 -2.59 -4.19
CA PRO A 141 -1.95 -3.92 -4.41
C PRO A 141 -1.52 -4.97 -3.38
N ASP A 142 -0.49 -4.69 -2.61
CA ASP A 142 0.07 -5.53 -1.55
C ASP A 142 0.31 -4.67 -0.30
N LYS A 143 -0.67 -4.67 0.61
CA LYS A 143 -0.60 -3.97 1.89
C LYS A 143 -0.05 -4.90 2.96
N ARG A 144 1.05 -4.51 3.62
CA ARG A 144 1.69 -5.27 4.70
C ARG A 144 1.34 -4.70 6.07
N ILE A 145 1.06 -5.61 7.02
CA ILE A 145 0.91 -5.31 8.45
C ILE A 145 1.99 -6.08 9.21
N ASN A 146 2.73 -5.40 10.09
CA ASN A 146 3.76 -5.98 10.95
C ASN A 146 3.20 -6.26 12.34
N LEU A 147 3.62 -7.38 12.93
CA LEU A 147 3.15 -7.87 14.23
C LEU A 147 4.38 -8.12 15.12
N TYR A 148 4.38 -7.55 16.31
CA TYR A 148 5.44 -7.72 17.30
C TYR A 148 4.89 -8.37 18.57
N VAL A 149 5.72 -9.16 19.24
CA VAL A 149 5.35 -9.82 20.51
C VAL A 149 6.62 -10.12 21.31
N ASP A 150 6.52 -10.13 22.64
CA ASP A 150 7.56 -10.59 23.56
C ASP A 150 7.00 -11.76 24.37
N ILE A 151 7.39 -13.00 24.01
CA ILE A 151 6.81 -14.24 24.54
C ILE A 151 7.61 -14.71 25.75
N GLU A 152 6.96 -14.71 26.90
CA GLU A 152 7.57 -15.11 28.19
C GLU A 152 7.17 -16.52 28.56
N VAL A 153 8.17 -17.31 28.97
CA VAL A 153 7.92 -18.62 29.59
C VAL A 153 7.67 -18.39 31.07
N PHE A 154 6.43 -18.57 31.52
CA PHE A 154 6.15 -18.58 32.96
C PHE A 154 6.64 -19.88 33.55
N GLN A 155 7.82 -19.87 34.19
CA GLN A 155 8.22 -20.93 35.11
C GLN A 155 7.37 -20.76 36.36
N ILE A 156 6.56 -21.79 36.70
CA ILE A 156 5.91 -21.86 38.00
C ILE A 156 7.05 -22.14 38.98
N PRO A 157 7.45 -21.18 39.83
CA PRO A 157 8.41 -21.47 40.86
C PRO A 157 7.71 -22.41 41.87
N ASP A 158 8.34 -23.55 42.13
CA ASP A 158 8.10 -24.38 43.31
C ASP A 158 6.75 -25.15 43.42
N LEU A 159 6.49 -26.05 42.47
CA LEU A 159 5.65 -27.23 42.77
C LEU A 159 6.46 -28.51 42.91
N ILE A 160 7.74 -28.42 43.27
CA ILE A 160 8.52 -29.55 43.76
C ILE A 160 8.76 -29.27 45.26
N PRO A 161 7.92 -29.77 46.15
CA PRO A 161 8.35 -29.87 47.55
C PRO A 161 9.56 -30.80 47.60
N ASP A 162 10.57 -30.28 48.25
CA ASP A 162 11.82 -30.89 48.63
C ASP A 162 11.74 -32.44 48.74
N LEU A 163 12.28 -33.17 47.76
CA LEU A 163 12.64 -34.56 47.92
C LEU A 163 14.10 -34.58 48.41
N GLN A 164 14.32 -34.05 49.61
CA GLN A 164 15.50 -34.36 50.38
C GLN A 164 15.09 -35.37 51.48
N ASP A 165 15.31 -36.67 51.21
CA ASP A 165 15.72 -37.69 52.14
C ASP A 165 16.34 -38.87 51.38
#